data_c6ec9b7bfc3b3cd4f274b8010bdd9d8f
#
_entry.id   c6ec9b7bfc3b3cd4f274b8010bdd9d8f
#
_cell.length_a   1.000
_cell.length_b   1.000
_cell.length_c   1.000
_cell.angle_alpha   90.00
_cell.angle_beta   90.00
_cell.angle_gamma   90.00
#
_symmetry.space_group_name_H-M   'P 1'
#
loop_
_entity.id
_entity.type
_entity.pdbx_description
1 polymer ?
#
loop_
_entity_poly.entity_id
_entity_poly.type
_entity_poly.pdbx_seq_one_letter_code
_entity_poly.pdbx_strand_id
1 'polypeptide(L)'
;QQVVRLGLVGESPILNKIERESQYVNGLEAGKVFSLNDQYLSENLQAAEKQAASFQELLDESDALYVISAPSKHYAQIKEALEAGKHVLCESPITLQPQQWKELKKIAKDKKVVLMDSIKTAYSVAYYRLLLLAKGGIIGDIMSVDATCTSLVDFDPTQDSQKSLYEWNSICAWGPTALLPIFQLLGTEYSSKQIATHFLDEAKRYDAFTKISFLYPHAV
;
A
#
# COMPACT_ATOMS: atom_id res chain seq x y z
N GLN A 1 -6.83 -23.54 16.78
CA GLN A 1 -6.99 -22.45 15.83
C GLN A 1 -5.72 -22.38 14.98
N GLN A 2 -5.84 -22.38 13.66
CA GLN A 2 -4.68 -22.33 12.79
C GLN A 2 -4.06 -20.92 12.92
N VAL A 3 -2.76 -20.84 13.21
CA VAL A 3 -2.01 -19.59 13.29
C VAL A 3 -1.48 -19.26 11.91
N VAL A 4 -1.73 -18.04 11.43
CA VAL A 4 -1.18 -17.51 10.17
C VAL A 4 0.19 -16.89 10.45
N ARG A 5 1.22 -17.40 9.82
CA ARG A 5 2.58 -16.86 9.90
C ARG A 5 2.77 -15.81 8.82
N LEU A 6 2.99 -14.56 9.25
CA LEU A 6 3.12 -13.38 8.40
C LEU A 6 4.59 -13.07 8.15
N GLY A 7 5.08 -13.32 6.94
CA GLY A 7 6.38 -12.86 6.48
C GLY A 7 6.37 -11.36 6.19
N LEU A 8 7.45 -10.67 6.52
CA LEU A 8 7.58 -9.22 6.39
C LEU A 8 8.57 -8.87 5.28
N VAL A 9 8.19 -7.96 4.37
CA VAL A 9 8.99 -7.61 3.19
C VAL A 9 9.11 -6.09 3.06
N GLY A 10 10.32 -5.59 3.03
CA GLY A 10 10.58 -4.18 2.69
C GLY A 10 11.61 -3.49 3.56
N GLU A 11 11.78 -2.20 3.31
CA GLU A 11 12.77 -1.32 3.92
C GLU A 11 12.08 -0.14 4.66
N SER A 12 11.19 -0.46 5.60
CA SER A 12 10.40 0.57 6.31
C SER A 12 10.32 0.30 7.81
N PRO A 13 10.37 1.33 8.65
CA PRO A 13 10.14 1.21 10.08
C PRO A 13 8.71 0.76 10.44
N ILE A 14 7.78 0.78 9.50
CA ILE A 14 6.42 0.25 9.68
C ILE A 14 6.46 -1.25 9.98
N LEU A 15 7.44 -1.99 9.48
CA LEU A 15 7.61 -3.42 9.78
C LEU A 15 7.75 -3.67 11.28
N ASN A 16 8.42 -2.79 12.01
CA ASN A 16 8.55 -2.87 13.47
C ASN A 16 7.20 -2.73 14.17
N LYS A 17 6.35 -1.85 13.62
CA LYS A 17 4.99 -1.68 14.14
C LYS A 17 4.12 -2.90 13.85
N ILE A 18 4.18 -3.43 12.64
CA ILE A 18 3.43 -4.64 12.26
C ILE A 18 3.82 -5.82 13.14
N GLU A 19 5.12 -6.04 13.34
CA GLU A 19 5.63 -7.11 14.22
C GLU A 19 5.06 -6.96 15.64
N ARG A 20 5.17 -5.77 16.22
CA ARG A 20 4.67 -5.49 17.57
C ARG A 20 3.14 -5.65 17.68
N GLU A 21 2.39 -5.08 16.74
CA GLU A 21 0.92 -5.11 16.77
C GLU A 21 0.34 -6.50 16.45
N SER A 22 1.08 -7.35 15.73
CA SER A 22 0.66 -8.72 15.43
C SER A 22 0.43 -9.55 16.70
N GLN A 23 1.15 -9.24 17.77
CA GLN A 23 1.02 -9.92 19.08
C GLN A 23 -0.37 -9.76 19.70
N TYR A 24 -1.11 -8.73 19.32
CA TYR A 24 -2.47 -8.46 19.82
C TYR A 24 -3.56 -9.04 18.92
N VAL A 25 -3.17 -9.72 17.83
CA VAL A 25 -4.11 -10.32 16.87
C VAL A 25 -4.14 -11.84 17.08
N ASN A 26 -5.27 -12.35 17.56
CA ASN A 26 -5.44 -13.79 17.75
C ASN A 26 -5.33 -14.54 16.42
N GLY A 27 -4.46 -15.55 16.38
CA GLY A 27 -4.24 -16.36 15.19
C GLY A 27 -3.28 -15.76 14.16
N LEU A 28 -2.53 -14.71 14.53
CA LEU A 28 -1.48 -14.11 13.71
C LEU A 28 -0.15 -14.16 14.46
N GLU A 29 0.92 -14.50 13.74
CA GLU A 29 2.29 -14.47 14.22
C GLU A 29 3.19 -13.79 13.18
N ALA A 30 4.01 -12.83 13.62
CA ALA A 30 5.05 -12.26 12.76
C ALA A 30 6.18 -13.27 12.60
N GLY A 31 6.43 -13.68 11.37
CA GLY A 31 7.50 -14.58 10.98
C GLY A 31 8.82 -13.86 10.73
N LYS A 32 9.56 -14.35 9.73
CA LYS A 32 10.81 -13.74 9.28
C LYS A 32 10.59 -12.45 8.48
N VAL A 33 11.65 -11.68 8.34
CA VAL A 33 11.71 -10.47 7.53
C VAL A 33 12.72 -10.65 6.40
N PHE A 34 12.35 -10.20 5.22
CA PHE A 34 13.23 -10.04 4.07
C PHE A 34 13.38 -8.56 3.75
N SER A 35 14.55 -8.02 4.00
CA SER A 35 14.88 -6.60 3.80
C SER A 35 16.27 -6.47 3.17
N LEU A 36 16.40 -5.56 2.19
CA LEU A 36 17.69 -5.23 1.58
C LEU A 36 18.46 -4.17 2.36
N ASN A 37 17.81 -3.53 3.34
CA ASN A 37 18.40 -2.53 4.20
C ASN A 37 17.76 -2.63 5.59
N ASP A 38 18.51 -3.16 6.53
CA ASP A 38 18.07 -3.44 7.90
C ASP A 38 18.15 -2.24 8.85
N GLN A 39 18.73 -1.12 8.42
CA GLN A 39 18.86 0.09 9.25
C GLN A 39 17.53 0.62 9.79
N TYR A 40 16.40 0.30 9.14
CA TYR A 40 15.06 0.69 9.56
C TYR A 40 14.41 -0.31 10.53
N LEU A 41 15.03 -1.49 10.70
CA LEU A 41 14.49 -2.54 11.52
C LEU A 41 14.90 -2.37 12.98
N SER A 42 14.00 -2.77 13.89
CA SER A 42 14.29 -2.86 15.33
C SER A 42 15.32 -3.96 15.59
N GLU A 43 15.98 -3.91 16.75
CA GLU A 43 16.93 -4.96 17.16
C GLU A 43 16.30 -6.35 17.12
N ASN A 44 15.02 -6.46 17.47
CA ASN A 44 14.29 -7.74 17.42
C ASN A 44 14.18 -8.28 15.98
N LEU A 45 13.86 -7.44 15.00
CA LEU A 45 13.79 -7.85 13.60
C LEU A 45 15.17 -8.01 12.94
N GLN A 46 16.22 -7.39 13.48
CA GLN A 46 17.59 -7.57 13.04
C GLN A 46 18.22 -8.88 13.57
N ALA A 47 17.62 -9.53 14.56
CA ALA A 47 18.11 -10.79 15.09
C ALA A 47 18.21 -11.85 13.99
N ALA A 48 19.29 -12.64 14.00
CA ALA A 48 19.61 -13.59 12.93
C ALA A 48 18.49 -14.59 12.64
N GLU A 49 17.76 -15.02 13.67
CA GLU A 49 16.64 -15.95 13.55
C GLU A 49 15.39 -15.30 12.90
N LYS A 50 15.33 -13.98 12.87
CA LYS A 50 14.25 -13.21 12.22
C LYS A 50 14.57 -12.84 10.77
N GLN A 51 15.83 -12.96 10.35
CA GLN A 51 16.26 -12.65 9.00
C GLN A 51 16.07 -13.83 8.05
N ALA A 52 15.35 -13.64 6.95
CA ALA A 52 15.32 -14.60 5.86
C ALA A 52 16.57 -14.43 5.00
N ALA A 53 17.31 -15.51 4.75
CA ALA A 53 18.50 -15.49 3.91
C ALA A 53 18.18 -15.27 2.42
N SER A 54 16.93 -15.58 2.02
CA SER A 54 16.43 -15.37 0.67
C SER A 54 14.92 -15.13 0.69
N PHE A 55 14.40 -14.59 -0.41
CA PHE A 55 12.96 -14.44 -0.58
C PHE A 55 12.24 -15.78 -0.62
N GLN A 56 12.88 -16.81 -1.21
CA GLN A 56 12.33 -18.18 -1.22
C GLN A 56 12.20 -18.75 0.19
N GLU A 57 13.20 -18.56 1.05
CA GLU A 57 13.11 -18.98 2.46
C GLU A 57 11.96 -18.30 3.18
N LEU A 58 11.77 -16.99 2.95
CA LEU A 58 10.63 -16.27 3.51
C LEU A 58 9.31 -16.89 3.06
N LEU A 59 9.18 -17.22 1.77
CA LEU A 59 7.98 -17.86 1.24
C LEU A 59 7.72 -19.22 1.89
N ASP A 60 8.75 -20.05 2.01
CA ASP A 60 8.62 -21.40 2.55
C ASP A 60 8.15 -21.40 4.02
N GLU A 61 8.55 -20.39 4.78
CA GLU A 61 8.23 -20.25 6.19
C GLU A 61 7.00 -19.38 6.49
N SER A 62 6.32 -18.86 5.46
CA SER A 62 5.17 -17.96 5.63
C SER A 62 3.88 -18.55 5.06
N ASP A 63 2.74 -18.19 5.64
CA ASP A 63 1.40 -18.43 5.09
C ASP A 63 0.91 -17.20 4.31
N ALA A 64 1.31 -16.02 4.76
CA ALA A 64 1.00 -14.73 4.17
C ALA A 64 2.20 -13.80 4.22
N LEU A 65 2.22 -12.81 3.31
CA LEU A 65 3.23 -11.74 3.32
C LEU A 65 2.58 -10.37 3.56
N TYR A 66 3.26 -9.52 4.33
CA TYR A 66 3.05 -8.09 4.35
C TYR A 66 4.17 -7.41 3.57
N VAL A 67 3.83 -6.69 2.50
CA VAL A 67 4.79 -6.10 1.57
C VAL A 67 4.74 -4.58 1.66
N ILE A 68 5.86 -3.97 2.02
CA ILE A 68 6.10 -2.53 2.06
C ILE A 68 7.45 -2.15 1.42
N SER A 69 7.93 -2.94 0.52
CA SER A 69 9.06 -2.59 -0.33
C SER A 69 8.72 -1.44 -1.27
N ALA A 70 9.72 -0.93 -1.99
CA ALA A 70 9.49 0.11 -2.99
C ALA A 70 8.45 -0.33 -4.04
N PRO A 71 7.54 0.58 -4.49
CA PRO A 71 6.46 0.24 -5.42
C PRO A 71 6.90 -0.48 -6.69
N SER A 72 8.08 -0.18 -7.22
CA SER A 72 8.63 -0.86 -8.40
C SER A 72 8.94 -2.34 -8.18
N LYS A 73 9.14 -2.76 -6.93
CA LYS A 73 9.42 -4.16 -6.56
C LYS A 73 8.14 -4.96 -6.30
N HIS A 74 7.02 -4.31 -6.06
CA HIS A 74 5.78 -4.95 -5.64
C HIS A 74 5.33 -6.03 -6.62
N TYR A 75 5.28 -5.73 -7.90
CA TYR A 75 4.79 -6.67 -8.89
C TYR A 75 5.54 -8.01 -8.88
N ALA A 76 6.87 -7.97 -8.91
CA ALA A 76 7.68 -9.19 -8.93
C ALA A 76 7.54 -10.00 -7.64
N GLN A 77 7.62 -9.33 -6.47
CA GLN A 77 7.51 -9.98 -5.17
C GLN A 77 6.12 -10.57 -4.93
N ILE A 78 5.07 -9.83 -5.27
CA ILE A 78 3.69 -10.30 -5.12
C ILE A 78 3.42 -11.48 -6.05
N LYS A 79 3.88 -11.40 -7.31
CA LYS A 79 3.70 -12.48 -8.28
C LYS A 79 4.31 -13.78 -7.77
N GLU A 80 5.56 -13.74 -7.33
CA GLU A 80 6.26 -14.91 -6.80
C GLU A 80 5.54 -15.49 -5.58
N ALA A 81 5.07 -14.63 -4.66
CA ALA A 81 4.33 -15.05 -3.48
C ALA A 81 2.99 -15.71 -3.83
N LEU A 82 2.20 -15.11 -4.73
CA LEU A 82 0.91 -15.66 -5.16
C LEU A 82 1.09 -16.99 -5.91
N GLU A 83 2.11 -17.10 -6.79
CA GLU A 83 2.46 -18.34 -7.50
C GLU A 83 2.86 -19.46 -6.54
N ALA A 84 3.52 -19.11 -5.44
CA ALA A 84 3.84 -20.01 -4.32
C ALA A 84 2.64 -20.34 -3.43
N GLY A 85 1.45 -19.82 -3.74
CA GLY A 85 0.22 -20.07 -2.96
C GLY A 85 0.14 -19.31 -1.64
N LYS A 86 0.84 -18.18 -1.52
CA LYS A 86 0.82 -17.35 -0.30
C LYS A 86 -0.17 -16.20 -0.44
N HIS A 87 -0.83 -15.85 0.65
CA HIS A 87 -1.65 -14.64 0.75
C HIS A 87 -0.75 -13.40 0.80
N VAL A 88 -1.21 -12.28 0.27
CA VAL A 88 -0.44 -11.03 0.25
C VAL A 88 -1.29 -9.85 0.69
N LEU A 89 -0.79 -9.11 1.68
CA LEU A 89 -1.22 -7.77 2.05
C LEU A 89 -0.11 -6.81 1.63
N CYS A 90 -0.40 -5.87 0.73
CA CYS A 90 0.61 -4.95 0.19
C CYS A 90 0.21 -3.50 0.42
N GLU A 91 1.17 -2.65 0.79
CA GLU A 91 0.98 -1.20 0.81
C GLU A 91 0.67 -0.67 -0.59
N SER A 92 -0.26 0.26 -0.64
CA SER A 92 -0.65 0.91 -1.89
C SER A 92 0.39 1.93 -2.36
N PRO A 93 0.62 2.00 -3.69
CA PRO A 93 -0.04 1.25 -4.75
C PRO A 93 0.49 -0.18 -4.86
N ILE A 94 -0.39 -1.15 -5.06
CA ILE A 94 0.03 -2.56 -5.24
C ILE A 94 0.89 -2.72 -6.48
N THR A 95 0.53 -2.05 -7.57
CA THR A 95 1.28 -2.02 -8.83
C THR A 95 1.30 -0.62 -9.42
N LEU A 96 2.27 -0.37 -10.31
CA LEU A 96 2.39 0.90 -11.05
C LEU A 96 1.74 0.85 -12.44
N GLN A 97 1.30 -0.34 -12.87
CA GLN A 97 0.71 -0.55 -14.20
C GLN A 97 -0.58 -1.37 -14.12
N PRO A 98 -1.65 -0.95 -14.82
CA PRO A 98 -2.94 -1.66 -14.80
C PRO A 98 -2.87 -3.11 -15.26
N GLN A 99 -1.99 -3.43 -16.21
CA GLN A 99 -1.82 -4.79 -16.73
C GLN A 99 -1.24 -5.73 -15.67
N GLN A 100 -0.25 -5.25 -14.91
CA GLN A 100 0.32 -6.01 -13.78
C GLN A 100 -0.76 -6.32 -12.73
N TRP A 101 -1.61 -5.35 -12.41
CA TRP A 101 -2.73 -5.56 -11.49
C TRP A 101 -3.70 -6.64 -11.99
N LYS A 102 -4.06 -6.61 -13.26
CA LYS A 102 -4.95 -7.63 -13.86
C LYS A 102 -4.36 -9.03 -13.78
N GLU A 103 -3.05 -9.14 -14.04
CA GLU A 103 -2.33 -10.41 -13.94
C GLU A 103 -2.29 -10.93 -12.50
N LEU A 104 -1.91 -10.09 -11.53
CA LEU A 104 -1.86 -10.48 -10.12
C LEU A 104 -3.23 -10.93 -9.59
N LYS A 105 -4.29 -10.21 -9.95
CA LYS A 105 -5.67 -10.61 -9.61
C LYS A 105 -6.03 -12.00 -10.16
N LYS A 106 -5.62 -12.27 -11.40
CA LYS A 106 -5.86 -13.56 -12.01
C LYS A 106 -5.13 -14.68 -11.29
N ILE A 107 -3.83 -14.48 -11.00
CA ILE A 107 -3.03 -15.46 -10.26
C ILE A 107 -3.64 -15.72 -8.88
N ALA A 108 -3.99 -14.68 -8.13
CA ALA A 108 -4.60 -14.81 -6.82
C ALA A 108 -5.90 -15.63 -6.87
N LYS A 109 -6.74 -15.39 -7.87
CA LYS A 109 -7.98 -16.15 -8.10
C LYS A 109 -7.69 -17.62 -8.42
N ASP A 110 -6.78 -17.88 -9.34
CA ASP A 110 -6.44 -19.23 -9.81
C ASP A 110 -5.80 -20.05 -8.66
N LYS A 111 -4.97 -19.42 -7.85
CA LYS A 111 -4.34 -20.04 -6.67
C LYS A 111 -5.24 -20.07 -5.43
N LYS A 112 -6.40 -19.41 -5.47
CA LYS A 112 -7.35 -19.29 -4.33
C LYS A 112 -6.71 -18.66 -3.10
N VAL A 113 -5.87 -17.65 -3.30
CA VAL A 113 -5.23 -16.86 -2.27
C VAL A 113 -5.73 -15.42 -2.28
N VAL A 114 -5.55 -14.72 -1.17
CA VAL A 114 -5.96 -13.33 -1.00
C VAL A 114 -4.84 -12.40 -1.45
N LEU A 115 -5.17 -11.41 -2.27
CA LEU A 115 -4.35 -10.24 -2.53
C LEU A 115 -5.12 -9.01 -2.03
N MET A 116 -4.60 -8.36 -1.01
CA MET A 116 -5.23 -7.22 -0.35
C MET A 116 -4.33 -5.99 -0.38
N ASP A 117 -5.00 -4.87 -0.48
CA ASP A 117 -4.43 -3.54 -0.32
C ASP A 117 -4.48 -3.11 1.15
N SER A 118 -3.43 -2.46 1.65
CA SER A 118 -3.35 -2.02 3.04
C SER A 118 -3.67 -0.53 3.22
N ILE A 119 -4.61 0.02 2.44
CA ILE A 119 -5.15 1.36 2.69
C ILE A 119 -5.91 1.33 4.03
N LYS A 120 -5.24 1.72 5.11
CA LYS A 120 -5.74 1.60 6.50
C LYS A 120 -7.09 2.28 6.70
N THR A 121 -7.32 3.40 6.02
CA THR A 121 -8.58 4.14 6.06
C THR A 121 -9.77 3.26 5.68
N ALA A 122 -9.61 2.37 4.68
CA ALA A 122 -10.68 1.48 4.22
C ALA A 122 -11.20 0.53 5.32
N TYR A 123 -10.37 0.21 6.30
CA TYR A 123 -10.68 -0.71 7.39
C TYR A 123 -11.05 0.01 8.70
N SER A 124 -11.08 1.34 8.69
CA SER A 124 -11.48 2.14 9.85
C SER A 124 -12.99 2.09 10.06
N VAL A 125 -13.42 1.77 11.27
CA VAL A 125 -14.84 1.75 11.65
C VAL A 125 -15.49 3.12 11.44
N ALA A 126 -14.80 4.20 11.81
CA ALA A 126 -15.30 5.55 11.64
C ALA A 126 -15.50 5.92 10.15
N TYR A 127 -14.54 5.54 9.31
CA TYR A 127 -14.64 5.78 7.87
C TYR A 127 -15.78 4.97 7.24
N TYR A 128 -15.90 3.69 7.60
CA TYR A 128 -17.01 2.86 7.14
C TYR A 128 -18.38 3.46 7.51
N ARG A 129 -18.51 3.94 8.76
CA ARG A 129 -19.72 4.62 9.21
C ARG A 129 -20.00 5.90 8.45
N LEU A 130 -18.97 6.70 8.14
CA LEU A 130 -19.08 7.87 7.28
C LEU A 130 -19.68 7.51 5.91
N LEU A 131 -19.15 6.48 5.26
CA LEU A 131 -19.66 6.01 3.97
C LEU A 131 -21.12 5.58 4.04
N LEU A 132 -21.50 4.82 5.07
CA LEU A 132 -22.90 4.39 5.26
C LEU A 132 -23.84 5.58 5.41
N LEU A 133 -23.49 6.57 6.23
CA LEU A 133 -24.29 7.77 6.44
C LEU A 133 -24.42 8.60 5.17
N ALA A 134 -23.30 8.85 4.48
CA ALA A 134 -23.30 9.62 3.24
C ALA A 134 -24.12 8.95 2.13
N LYS A 135 -23.91 7.65 1.90
CA LYS A 135 -24.67 6.88 0.90
C LYS A 135 -26.13 6.63 1.31
N GLY A 136 -26.41 6.64 2.59
CA GLY A 136 -27.78 6.52 3.13
C GLY A 136 -28.65 7.76 2.95
N GLY A 137 -28.10 8.84 2.36
CA GLY A 137 -28.85 10.06 2.04
C GLY A 137 -29.06 11.01 3.20
N ILE A 138 -28.42 10.81 4.35
CA ILE A 138 -28.59 11.68 5.53
C ILE A 138 -28.13 13.12 5.29
N ILE A 139 -27.19 13.31 4.35
CA ILE A 139 -26.71 14.63 3.93
C ILE A 139 -27.29 15.07 2.58
N GLY A 140 -28.26 14.33 2.03
CA GLY A 140 -28.79 14.55 0.69
C GLY A 140 -27.83 14.05 -0.41
N ASP A 141 -27.99 14.64 -1.60
CA ASP A 141 -27.14 14.31 -2.75
C ASP A 141 -25.73 14.86 -2.56
N ILE A 142 -24.73 14.04 -2.89
CA ILE A 142 -23.32 14.43 -2.80
C ILE A 142 -22.95 15.23 -4.05
N MET A 143 -22.63 16.51 -3.86
CA MET A 143 -22.30 17.44 -4.93
C MET A 143 -20.78 17.62 -5.10
N SER A 144 -20.01 17.42 -4.04
CA SER A 144 -18.54 17.53 -4.05
C SER A 144 -17.92 16.60 -3.01
N VAL A 145 -16.75 16.07 -3.34
CA VAL A 145 -15.90 15.32 -2.39
C VAL A 145 -14.48 15.85 -2.52
N ASP A 146 -13.99 16.46 -1.46
CA ASP A 146 -12.61 16.93 -1.36
C ASP A 146 -11.82 16.06 -0.37
N ALA A 147 -10.72 15.50 -0.83
CA ALA A 147 -9.83 14.70 -0.01
C ALA A 147 -8.40 15.23 -0.11
N THR A 148 -7.79 15.53 1.02
CA THR A 148 -6.43 16.06 1.09
C THR A 148 -5.59 15.18 2.01
N CYS A 149 -4.47 14.69 1.48
CA CYS A 149 -3.45 13.96 2.23
C CYS A 149 -2.10 14.64 1.98
N THR A 150 -1.54 15.24 3.01
CA THR A 150 -0.27 15.96 2.93
C THR A 150 0.62 15.66 4.14
N SER A 151 1.91 15.71 3.94
CA SER A 151 2.90 15.71 5.01
C SER A 151 4.07 16.60 4.62
N LEU A 152 4.74 17.16 5.62
CA LEU A 152 6.02 17.81 5.38
C LEU A 152 7.12 16.76 5.40
N VAL A 153 7.91 16.73 4.35
CA VAL A 153 9.09 15.86 4.22
C VAL A 153 10.27 16.74 3.82
N ASP A 154 11.34 16.68 4.60
CA ASP A 154 12.60 17.31 4.22
C ASP A 154 13.21 16.51 3.06
N PHE A 155 13.45 17.18 1.95
CA PHE A 155 14.04 16.59 0.76
C PHE A 155 15.41 17.23 0.49
N ASP A 156 16.45 16.42 0.55
CA ASP A 156 17.81 16.82 0.17
C ASP A 156 18.22 16.11 -1.13
N PRO A 157 18.24 16.81 -2.27
CA PRO A 157 18.56 16.20 -3.55
C PRO A 157 19.98 15.61 -3.61
N THR A 158 20.88 16.04 -2.72
CA THR A 158 22.25 15.52 -2.68
C THR A 158 22.37 14.20 -1.94
N GLN A 159 21.56 14.00 -0.92
CA GLN A 159 21.55 12.78 -0.08
C GLN A 159 20.47 11.79 -0.52
N ASP A 160 19.32 12.29 -0.96
CA ASP A 160 18.16 11.48 -1.26
C ASP A 160 18.17 10.92 -2.69
N SER A 161 19.13 11.34 -3.53
CA SER A 161 19.27 10.87 -4.91
C SER A 161 19.46 9.35 -5.06
N GLN A 162 19.91 8.66 -4.03
CA GLN A 162 20.14 7.20 -4.02
C GLN A 162 19.15 6.43 -3.13
N LYS A 163 18.25 7.13 -2.42
CA LYS A 163 17.31 6.49 -1.51
C LYS A 163 16.04 6.02 -2.23
N SER A 164 15.46 4.98 -1.72
CA SER A 164 14.12 4.47 -2.11
C SER A 164 12.99 5.49 -1.99
N LEU A 165 13.24 6.68 -1.44
CA LEU A 165 12.32 7.80 -1.34
C LEU A 165 11.77 8.25 -2.69
N TYR A 166 12.55 8.15 -3.77
CA TYR A 166 12.08 8.45 -5.13
C TYR A 166 10.96 7.53 -5.61
N GLU A 167 10.85 6.35 -5.02
CA GLU A 167 9.81 5.39 -5.37
C GLU A 167 8.51 5.61 -4.58
N TRP A 168 8.62 6.20 -3.38
CA TRP A 168 7.48 6.66 -2.57
C TRP A 168 7.31 8.19 -2.72
N ASN A 169 7.12 8.64 -3.94
CA ASN A 169 6.78 10.02 -4.23
C ASN A 169 5.36 10.37 -3.70
N SER A 170 4.96 11.65 -3.80
CA SER A 170 3.70 12.12 -3.20
C SER A 170 2.49 11.33 -3.69
N ILE A 171 2.38 11.08 -4.99
CA ILE A 171 1.23 10.34 -5.53
C ILE A 171 1.20 8.88 -5.08
N CYS A 172 2.34 8.21 -4.99
CA CYS A 172 2.41 6.84 -4.50
C CYS A 172 2.11 6.76 -3.00
N ALA A 173 2.66 7.68 -2.21
CA ALA A 173 2.49 7.67 -0.76
C ALA A 173 1.06 8.02 -0.32
N TRP A 174 0.42 8.98 -0.97
CA TRP A 174 -0.85 9.57 -0.53
C TRP A 174 -2.01 9.41 -1.51
N GLY A 175 -1.73 9.22 -2.80
CA GLY A 175 -2.76 9.12 -3.83
C GLY A 175 -3.83 8.07 -3.53
N PRO A 176 -3.49 6.82 -3.22
CA PRO A 176 -4.48 5.79 -2.93
C PRO A 176 -5.42 6.16 -1.77
N THR A 177 -4.89 6.72 -0.68
CA THR A 177 -5.69 7.14 0.47
C THR A 177 -6.60 8.33 0.13
N ALA A 178 -6.10 9.33 -0.61
CA ALA A 178 -6.90 10.48 -1.03
C ALA A 178 -7.98 10.11 -2.05
N LEU A 179 -7.70 9.21 -2.98
CA LEU A 179 -8.65 8.78 -4.02
C LEU A 179 -9.74 7.85 -3.48
N LEU A 180 -9.49 7.16 -2.38
CA LEU A 180 -10.41 6.18 -1.80
C LEU A 180 -11.81 6.75 -1.55
N PRO A 181 -12.01 7.85 -0.79
CA PRO A 181 -13.34 8.40 -0.54
C PRO A 181 -14.01 8.91 -1.81
N ILE A 182 -13.25 9.48 -2.74
CA ILE A 182 -13.80 9.99 -4.00
C ILE A 182 -14.43 8.84 -4.78
N PHE A 183 -13.70 7.76 -5.01
CA PHE A 183 -14.19 6.63 -5.80
C PHE A 183 -15.24 5.79 -5.05
N GLN A 184 -15.18 5.73 -3.73
CA GLN A 184 -16.20 5.02 -2.96
C GLN A 184 -17.51 5.77 -2.86
N LEU A 185 -17.51 7.10 -2.91
CA LEU A 185 -18.73 7.92 -2.87
C LEU A 185 -19.28 8.21 -4.26
N LEU A 186 -18.44 8.55 -5.23
CA LEU A 186 -18.84 9.00 -6.56
C LEU A 186 -18.64 7.96 -7.67
N GLY A 187 -17.92 6.87 -7.39
CA GLY A 187 -17.58 5.84 -8.38
C GLY A 187 -16.38 6.22 -9.26
N THR A 188 -16.12 5.39 -10.27
CA THR A 188 -14.98 5.54 -11.18
C THR A 188 -15.37 6.08 -12.57
N GLU A 189 -16.66 6.32 -12.80
CA GLU A 189 -17.21 6.76 -14.09
C GLU A 189 -17.27 8.29 -14.18
N TYR A 190 -16.10 8.93 -14.11
CA TYR A 190 -15.97 10.39 -14.28
C TYR A 190 -15.92 10.77 -15.76
N SER A 191 -16.45 11.94 -16.11
CA SER A 191 -16.49 12.47 -17.48
C SER A 191 -15.12 13.00 -17.94
N SER A 192 -14.39 13.63 -17.04
CA SER A 192 -13.04 14.17 -17.32
C SER A 192 -12.22 14.28 -16.05
N LYS A 193 -10.92 14.45 -16.22
CA LYS A 193 -9.99 14.73 -15.12
C LYS A 193 -8.97 15.79 -15.49
N GLN A 194 -8.53 16.54 -14.50
CA GLN A 194 -7.40 17.47 -14.60
C GLN A 194 -6.37 17.10 -13.55
N ILE A 195 -5.10 17.15 -13.93
CA ILE A 195 -3.98 16.83 -13.05
C ILE A 195 -2.99 17.99 -13.09
N ALA A 196 -2.66 18.51 -11.91
CA ALA A 196 -1.60 19.48 -11.72
C ALA A 196 -0.57 18.90 -10.76
N THR A 197 0.69 18.88 -11.18
CA THR A 197 1.78 18.28 -10.42
C THR A 197 2.94 19.25 -10.30
N HIS A 198 3.52 19.33 -9.11
CA HIS A 198 4.80 19.97 -8.86
C HIS A 198 5.87 18.92 -8.61
N PHE A 199 6.89 18.91 -9.45
CA PHE A 199 8.01 17.98 -9.34
C PHE A 199 9.17 18.60 -8.55
N LEU A 200 9.77 17.81 -7.64
CA LEU A 200 11.08 18.11 -7.06
C LEU A 200 12.21 17.65 -7.99
N ASP A 201 11.99 16.55 -8.69
CA ASP A 201 12.90 16.01 -9.71
C ASP A 201 12.05 15.57 -10.91
N GLU A 202 12.03 16.39 -11.97
CA GLU A 202 11.23 16.12 -13.16
C GLU A 202 11.78 14.92 -13.95
N ALA A 203 13.10 14.78 -14.03
CA ALA A 203 13.75 13.69 -14.77
C ALA A 203 13.39 12.31 -14.17
N LYS A 204 13.29 12.24 -12.86
CA LYS A 204 12.89 11.02 -12.12
C LYS A 204 11.40 10.96 -11.87
N ARG A 205 10.64 11.97 -12.29
CA ARG A 205 9.20 12.10 -12.05
C ARG A 205 8.82 11.99 -10.57
N TYR A 206 9.67 12.55 -9.72
CA TYR A 206 9.40 12.62 -8.28
C TYR A 206 8.52 13.82 -7.98
N ASP A 207 7.23 13.59 -7.73
CA ASP A 207 6.30 14.65 -7.38
C ASP A 207 6.36 14.99 -5.88
N ALA A 208 6.41 16.29 -5.58
CA ALA A 208 6.25 16.80 -4.23
C ALA A 208 4.78 16.99 -3.86
N PHE A 209 3.98 17.31 -4.88
CA PHE A 209 2.56 17.60 -4.72
C PHE A 209 1.83 17.32 -6.01
N THR A 210 0.69 16.64 -5.91
CA THR A 210 -0.20 16.42 -7.04
C THR A 210 -1.64 16.72 -6.63
N LYS A 211 -2.32 17.53 -7.43
CA LYS A 211 -3.76 17.78 -7.33
C LYS A 211 -4.47 17.15 -8.51
N ILE A 212 -5.51 16.36 -8.22
CA ILE A 212 -6.35 15.74 -9.24
C ILE A 212 -7.79 16.21 -9.01
N SER A 213 -8.42 16.70 -10.06
CA SER A 213 -9.86 17.03 -10.05
C SER A 213 -10.58 16.13 -11.04
N PHE A 214 -11.65 15.49 -10.60
CA PHE A 214 -12.53 14.68 -11.43
C PHE A 214 -13.86 15.40 -11.62
N LEU A 215 -14.36 15.43 -12.84
CA LEU A 215 -15.68 15.94 -13.15
C LEU A 215 -16.62 14.76 -13.40
N TYR A 216 -17.68 14.70 -12.60
CA TYR A 216 -18.77 13.76 -12.79
C TYR A 216 -20.00 14.47 -13.38
N PRO A 217 -20.98 13.76 -13.96
CA PRO A 217 -22.20 14.38 -14.48
C PRO A 217 -22.99 15.16 -13.44
N HIS A 218 -22.82 14.85 -12.15
CA HIS A 218 -23.62 15.43 -11.05
C HIS A 218 -22.77 15.88 -9.85
N ALA A 219 -21.44 15.76 -9.90
CA ALA A 219 -20.54 16.10 -8.80
C ALA A 219 -19.10 16.42 -9.26
N VAL A 220 -18.31 17.00 -8.38
CA VAL A 220 -16.88 17.28 -8.56
C VAL A 220 -16.08 16.79 -7.35
#